data_9a43cb9fd718aef0bf5200555e26278a
#
_entry.id   9a43cb9fd718aef0bf5200555e26278a
#
_cell.length_a   1.000
_cell.length_b   1.000
_cell.length_c   1.000
_cell.angle_alpha   90.00
_cell.angle_beta   90.00
_cell.angle_gamma   90.00
#
_symmetry.space_group_name_H-M   'P 1'
#
loop_
_entity.id
_entity.type
_entity.pdbx_description
1 polymer ?
#
loop_
_entity_poly.entity_id
_entity_poly.type
_entity_poly.pdbx_seq_one_letter_code
_entity_poly.pdbx_strand_id
1 'polypeptide(L)'
;MNLNIAICDDEMTDIEIIKESISRYNIATNNNIITSSFTSSQHLISDFSEHSYDLVLLDIEMPKINGIELARYLREIDDDLFIVFTTSYPKYMHDSF
;
A
#
# COMPACT_ATOMS: atom_id res chain seq x y z
N MET A 1 17.32 1.37 9.90
CA MET A 1 15.99 1.98 10.03
C MET A 1 14.93 0.92 9.80
N ASN A 2 13.97 0.83 10.69
CA ASN A 2 12.86 -0.12 10.55
C ASN A 2 11.62 0.65 10.13
N LEU A 3 11.03 0.20 9.03
CA LEU A 3 9.83 0.83 8.48
C LEU A 3 8.82 -0.26 8.15
N ASN A 4 7.58 -0.07 8.55
CA ASN A 4 6.50 -1.00 8.28
C ASN A 4 5.63 -0.44 7.17
N ILE A 5 5.52 -1.20 6.07
CA ILE A 5 4.73 -0.80 4.91
C ILE A 5 3.65 -1.84 4.65
N ALA A 6 2.42 -1.37 4.51
CA ALA A 6 1.32 -2.21 4.04
C ALA A 6 1.13 -1.98 2.55
N ILE A 7 0.93 -3.06 1.81
CA ILE A 7 0.69 -3.01 0.37
C ILE A 7 -0.70 -3.60 0.13
N CYS A 8 -1.58 -2.85 -0.52
CA CYS A 8 -2.92 -3.33 -0.83
C CYS A 8 -3.19 -3.20 -2.33
N ASP A 9 -3.39 -4.35 -2.97
CA ASP A 9 -3.60 -4.43 -4.41
C ASP A 9 -4.29 -5.77 -4.69
N ASP A 10 -5.34 -5.77 -5.48
CA ASP A 10 -6.07 -7.01 -5.79
C ASP A 10 -5.33 -7.93 -6.76
N GLU A 11 -4.24 -7.46 -7.36
CA GLU A 11 -3.40 -8.25 -8.25
C GLU A 11 -2.12 -8.70 -7.57
N MET A 12 -1.99 -10.00 -7.34
CA MET A 12 -0.80 -10.55 -6.68
C MET A 12 0.48 -10.26 -7.45
N THR A 13 0.42 -10.22 -8.77
CA THR A 13 1.60 -9.92 -9.58
C THR A 13 2.16 -8.53 -9.29
N ASP A 14 1.29 -7.55 -9.09
CA ASP A 14 1.73 -6.20 -8.76
C ASP A 14 2.34 -6.15 -7.36
N ILE A 15 1.76 -6.87 -6.42
CA ILE A 15 2.31 -6.99 -5.06
C ILE A 15 3.71 -7.58 -5.09
N GLU A 16 3.91 -8.65 -5.87
CA GLU A 16 5.21 -9.32 -5.97
C GLU A 16 6.28 -8.39 -6.54
N ILE A 17 5.93 -7.57 -7.54
CA ILE A 17 6.85 -6.61 -8.13
C ILE A 17 7.29 -5.59 -7.08
N ILE A 18 6.34 -5.07 -6.31
CA ILE A 18 6.64 -4.08 -5.27
C ILE A 18 7.51 -4.70 -4.17
N LYS A 19 7.17 -5.89 -3.72
CA LYS A 19 7.94 -6.58 -2.68
C LYS A 19 9.36 -6.86 -3.12
N GLU A 20 9.55 -7.27 -4.37
CA GLU A 20 10.88 -7.51 -4.91
C GLU A 20 11.71 -6.23 -4.95
N SER A 21 11.11 -5.13 -5.36
CA SER A 21 11.80 -3.84 -5.38
C SER A 21 12.23 -3.41 -3.98
N ILE A 22 11.38 -3.61 -2.99
CA ILE A 22 11.71 -3.28 -1.60
C ILE A 22 12.82 -4.19 -1.07
N SER A 23 12.77 -5.47 -1.42
CA SER A 23 13.80 -6.42 -1.01
C SER A 23 15.17 -6.02 -1.55
N ARG A 24 15.24 -5.62 -2.82
CA ARG A 24 16.48 -5.15 -3.43
C ARG A 24 17.00 -3.89 -2.73
N TYR A 25 16.11 -2.97 -2.41
CA TYR A 25 16.48 -1.76 -1.69
C TYR A 25 17.04 -2.09 -0.31
N ASN A 26 16.42 -3.01 0.42
CA ASN A 26 16.90 -3.45 1.73
C ASN A 26 18.33 -3.99 1.65
N ILE A 27 18.60 -4.83 0.65
CA ILE A 27 19.93 -5.41 0.46
C ILE A 27 20.94 -4.34 0.11
N ALA A 28 20.60 -3.45 -0.82
CA ALA A 28 21.52 -2.44 -1.32
C ALA A 28 21.89 -1.38 -0.27
N THR A 29 20.96 -1.08 0.65
CA THR A 29 21.14 0.00 1.63
C THR A 29 21.34 -0.48 3.05
N ASN A 30 21.26 -1.78 3.29
CA ASN A 30 21.30 -2.36 4.62
C ASN A 30 20.20 -1.81 5.53
N ASN A 31 19.07 -1.44 4.95
CA ASN A 31 17.87 -1.04 5.68
C ASN A 31 16.95 -2.24 5.88
N ASN A 32 16.01 -2.09 6.79
CA ASN A 32 15.07 -3.14 7.10
C ASN A 32 13.63 -2.63 6.97
N ILE A 33 13.12 -2.65 5.76
CA ILE A 33 11.73 -2.32 5.48
C ILE A 33 10.95 -3.63 5.52
N ILE A 34 9.94 -3.67 6.37
CA ILE A 34 9.08 -4.85 6.54
C ILE A 34 7.78 -4.59 5.82
N THR A 35 7.35 -5.53 4.98
CA THR A 35 6.13 -5.39 4.20
C THR A 35 5.08 -6.39 4.64
N SER A 36 3.83 -5.94 4.64
CA SER A 36 2.66 -6.81 4.79
C SER A 36 1.76 -6.55 3.60
N SER A 37 1.26 -7.60 2.97
CA SER A 37 0.48 -7.43 1.75
C SER A 37 -0.94 -7.94 1.92
N PHE A 38 -1.86 -7.28 1.23
CA PHE A 38 -3.29 -7.56 1.31
C PHE A 38 -3.87 -7.48 -0.10
N THR A 39 -4.70 -8.45 -0.45
CA THR A 39 -5.37 -8.48 -1.75
C THR A 39 -6.78 -7.90 -1.70
N SER A 40 -7.23 -7.48 -0.53
CA SER A 40 -8.52 -6.80 -0.41
C SER A 40 -8.44 -5.69 0.63
N SER A 41 -9.23 -4.64 0.41
CA SER A 41 -9.31 -3.52 1.34
C SER A 41 -9.85 -3.95 2.70
N GLN A 42 -10.77 -4.90 2.71
CA GLN A 42 -11.38 -5.37 3.94
C GLN A 42 -10.37 -6.07 4.84
N HIS A 43 -9.45 -6.82 4.26
CA HIS A 43 -8.39 -7.49 5.02
C HIS A 43 -7.45 -6.46 5.65
N LEU A 44 -7.09 -5.43 4.90
CA LEU A 44 -6.24 -4.37 5.44
C LEU A 44 -6.94 -3.63 6.57
N ILE A 45 -8.22 -3.31 6.42
CA ILE A 45 -9.00 -2.63 7.45
C ILE A 45 -9.02 -3.45 8.74
N SER A 46 -9.26 -4.76 8.62
CA SER A 46 -9.29 -5.65 9.76
C SER A 46 -7.95 -5.72 10.49
N ASP A 47 -6.87 -5.73 9.73
CA ASP A 47 -5.53 -5.83 10.28
C ASP A 47 -5.04 -4.52 10.86
N PHE A 48 -5.50 -3.40 10.31
CA PHE A 48 -4.97 -2.08 10.60
C PHE A 48 -5.16 -1.69 12.08
N SER A 49 -6.21 -2.15 12.70
CA SER A 49 -6.48 -1.85 14.11
C SER A 49 -5.52 -2.56 15.06
N GLU A 50 -4.89 -3.63 14.61
CA GLU A 50 -4.00 -4.46 15.45
C GLU A 50 -2.52 -4.21 15.19
N HIS A 51 -2.19 -3.60 14.06
CA HIS A 51 -0.80 -3.38 13.65
C HIS A 51 -0.58 -1.94 13.25
N SER A 52 0.63 -1.47 13.44
CA SER A 52 1.01 -0.11 13.08
C SER A 52 1.80 -0.13 11.78
N TYR A 53 1.43 0.78 10.88
CA TYR A 53 2.15 0.96 9.61
C TYR A 53 2.61 2.40 9.50
N ASP A 54 3.78 2.58 8.93
CA ASP A 54 4.33 3.92 8.69
C ASP A 54 3.86 4.45 7.34
N LEU A 55 3.63 3.55 6.41
CA LEU A 55 3.24 3.91 5.05
C LEU A 55 2.37 2.81 4.47
N VAL A 56 1.39 3.20 3.67
CA VAL A 56 0.60 2.24 2.89
C VAL A 56 0.70 2.58 1.41
N LEU A 57 0.84 1.53 0.61
CA LEU A 57 0.81 1.61 -0.85
C LEU A 57 -0.52 1.02 -1.29
N LEU A 58 -1.36 1.84 -1.91
CA LEU A 58 -2.72 1.46 -2.27
C LEU A 58 -2.93 1.53 -3.78
N ASP A 59 -3.42 0.45 -4.35
CA ASP A 59 -3.93 0.49 -5.71
C ASP A 59 -5.27 1.23 -5.71
N ILE A 60 -5.50 2.09 -6.70
CA ILE A 60 -6.74 2.85 -6.79
C ILE A 60 -7.90 1.94 -7.19
N GLU A 61 -7.72 1.11 -8.20
CA GLU A 61 -8.79 0.25 -8.69
C GLU A 61 -8.82 -1.10 -8.01
N MET A 62 -9.74 -1.23 -7.07
CA MET A 62 -10.00 -2.47 -6.38
C MET A 62 -11.51 -2.67 -6.28
N PRO A 63 -11.98 -3.94 -6.30
CA PRO A 63 -13.39 -4.20 -6.15
C PRO A 63 -13.91 -3.83 -4.76
N LYS A 64 -15.18 -3.50 -4.67
CA LYS A 64 -15.89 -3.14 -3.45
C LYS A 64 -15.44 -1.79 -2.90
N ILE A 65 -14.32 -1.76 -2.20
CA ILE A 65 -13.75 -0.52 -1.64
C ILE A 65 -12.50 -0.20 -2.44
N ASN A 66 -12.52 0.88 -3.20
CA ASN A 66 -11.35 1.27 -3.99
C ASN A 66 -10.29 1.96 -3.12
N GLY A 67 -9.11 2.20 -3.69
CA GLY A 67 -8.00 2.75 -2.94
C GLY A 67 -8.26 4.14 -2.36
N ILE A 68 -9.04 4.96 -3.04
CA ILE A 68 -9.34 6.31 -2.55
C ILE A 68 -10.27 6.24 -1.34
N GLU A 69 -11.28 5.40 -1.39
CA GLU A 69 -12.17 5.18 -0.25
C GLU A 69 -11.41 4.60 0.94
N LEU A 70 -10.55 3.64 0.67
CA LEU A 70 -9.72 3.02 1.69
C LEU A 70 -8.81 4.06 2.34
N ALA A 71 -8.19 4.93 1.55
CA ALA A 71 -7.32 5.97 2.06
C ALA A 71 -8.04 6.91 3.03
N ARG A 72 -9.28 7.28 2.69
CA ARG A 72 -10.09 8.13 3.58
C ARG A 72 -10.36 7.44 4.90
N TYR A 73 -10.69 6.16 4.84
CA TYR A 73 -10.93 5.37 6.05
C TYR A 73 -9.69 5.30 6.94
N LEU A 74 -8.54 4.99 6.34
CA LEU A 74 -7.30 4.88 7.09
C LEU A 74 -6.85 6.23 7.66
N ARG A 75 -7.08 7.31 6.93
CA ARG A 75 -6.72 8.66 7.39
C ARG A 75 -7.51 9.08 8.61
N GLU A 76 -8.74 8.63 8.73
CA GLU A 76 -9.54 8.90 9.93
C GLU A 76 -8.99 8.19 11.17
N ILE A 77 -8.34 7.05 10.97
CA ILE A 77 -7.75 6.27 12.07
C ILE A 77 -6.39 6.82 12.44
N ASP A 78 -5.60 7.23 11.46
CA ASP A 78 -4.21 7.66 11.67
C ASP A 78 -3.87 8.84 10.77
N ASP A 79 -3.84 10.04 11.36
CA ASP A 79 -3.52 11.28 10.64
C ASP A 79 -2.07 11.35 10.16
N ASP A 80 -1.19 10.61 10.80
CA ASP A 80 0.25 10.65 10.50
C ASP A 80 0.68 9.63 9.46
N LEU A 81 -0.23 8.77 9.04
CA LEU A 81 0.07 7.72 8.08
C LEU A 81 0.42 8.30 6.71
N PHE A 82 1.53 7.84 6.13
CA PHE A 82 1.85 8.16 4.74
C PHE A 82 1.08 7.25 3.81
N ILE A 83 0.34 7.84 2.90
CA ILE A 83 -0.45 7.11 1.92
C ILE A 83 0.07 7.43 0.53
N VAL A 84 0.43 6.39 -0.22
CA VAL A 84 0.91 6.50 -1.59
C VAL A 84 0.03 5.63 -2.47
N PHE A 85 -0.50 6.20 -3.53
CA PHE A 85 -1.28 5.46 -4.49
C PHE A 85 -0.39 4.87 -5.57
N THR A 86 -0.66 3.61 -5.90
CA THR A 86 -0.04 2.95 -7.03
C THR A 86 -1.13 2.67 -8.05
N THR A 87 -0.79 2.71 -9.33
CA THR A 87 -1.74 2.35 -10.37
C THR A 87 -0.98 2.01 -11.65
N SER A 88 -1.47 1.00 -12.33
CA SER A 88 -0.98 0.62 -13.64
C SER A 88 -1.90 1.11 -14.76
N TYR A 89 -2.94 1.86 -14.42
CA TYR A 89 -3.93 2.31 -15.40
C TYR A 89 -3.55 3.67 -15.98
N PRO A 90 -3.25 3.73 -17.27
CA PRO A 90 -2.86 4.97 -17.92
C PRO A 90 -3.91 6.09 -17.82
N LYS A 91 -5.19 5.73 -17.72
CA LYS A 91 -6.26 6.73 -17.63
C LYS A 91 -6.11 7.63 -16.41
N TYR A 92 -5.60 7.13 -15.31
CA TYR A 92 -5.37 7.96 -14.13
C TYR A 92 -4.22 8.93 -14.33
N MET A 93 -3.25 8.51 -15.10
CA MET A 93 -2.12 9.38 -15.45
C MET A 93 -2.57 10.50 -16.36
N HIS A 94 -3.46 10.23 -17.29
CA HIS A 94 -4.04 11.24 -18.18
C HIS A 94 -4.88 12.25 -17.41
N ASP A 95 -5.70 11.78 -16.50
CA ASP A 95 -6.60 12.63 -15.74
C ASP A 95 -5.86 13.50 -14.72
N SER A 96 -4.65 13.15 -14.38
CA SER A 96 -3.81 13.89 -13.44
C SER A 96 -3.10 15.06 -14.08
N PHE A 97 -3.08 15.12 -15.39
CA PHE A 97 -2.35 16.10 -16.16
C PHE A 97 -3.26 16.88 -17.08
#